data_646f9962d69fe3d82d323a711f9f5677
#
_entry.id   646f9962d69fe3d82d323a711f9f5677
#
_cell.length_a   1.000
_cell.length_b   1.000
_cell.length_c   1.000
_cell.angle_alpha   90.00
_cell.angle_beta   90.00
_cell.angle_gamma   90.00
#
_symmetry.space_group_name_H-M   'P 1'
#
loop_
_entity.id
_entity.type
_entity.pdbx_description
1 polymer ?
#
loop_
_entity_poly.entity_id
_entity_poly.type
_entity_poly.pdbx_seq_one_letter_code
_entity_poly.pdbx_strand_id
1 'polypeptide(L)'
;MSTKIFYMKKLILILLLLVLVSCKKEFKELQRSYVISNFIELNNDLDYKLVYFCNKYNAFEHFYDIKHTIFNEIGEHNYYKNSQERMSIVSFTKDTGTCQFQHKTFYYLAEKYDIKGANILSESQQISVMVQAFVDGRQNYWQGYKKLKKILVE
;
A
#
# COMPACT_ATOMS: atom_id res chain seq x y z
N MET A 1 -19.67 -14.78 48.34
CA MET A 1 -18.98 -15.64 47.35
C MET A 1 -19.03 -15.12 45.91
N SER A 2 -19.90 -14.19 45.57
CA SER A 2 -20.14 -13.67 44.20
C SER A 2 -19.08 -12.67 43.67
N THR A 3 -18.54 -11.80 44.51
CA THR A 3 -17.61 -10.74 44.10
C THR A 3 -16.25 -11.24 43.61
N LYS A 4 -15.67 -12.27 44.19
CA LYS A 4 -14.38 -12.86 43.78
C LYS A 4 -14.46 -13.47 42.35
N ILE A 5 -15.57 -14.12 42.00
CA ILE A 5 -15.78 -14.73 40.69
C ILE A 5 -15.91 -13.64 39.61
N PHE A 6 -16.52 -12.52 39.94
CA PHE A 6 -16.66 -11.38 39.00
C PHE A 6 -15.31 -10.72 38.71
N TYR A 7 -14.45 -10.54 39.69
CA TYR A 7 -13.09 -9.99 39.50
C TYR A 7 -12.19 -10.93 38.69
N MET A 8 -12.28 -12.26 38.97
CA MET A 8 -11.54 -13.24 38.16
C MET A 8 -11.95 -13.22 36.69
N LYS A 9 -13.24 -13.14 36.35
CA LYS A 9 -13.72 -13.06 34.96
C LYS A 9 -13.22 -11.81 34.25
N LYS A 10 -13.23 -10.65 34.93
CA LYS A 10 -12.65 -9.39 34.37
C LYS A 10 -11.15 -9.52 34.15
N LEU A 11 -10.41 -10.12 35.05
CA LEU A 11 -8.97 -10.29 34.91
C LEU A 11 -8.62 -11.22 33.74
N ILE A 12 -9.36 -12.31 33.56
CA ILE A 12 -9.18 -13.22 32.42
C ILE A 12 -9.48 -12.52 31.09
N LEU A 13 -10.53 -11.70 31.04
CA LEU A 13 -10.88 -10.95 29.83
C LEU A 13 -9.79 -9.94 29.46
N ILE A 14 -9.22 -9.25 30.44
CA ILE A 14 -8.11 -8.30 30.24
C ILE A 14 -6.85 -9.03 29.73
N LEU A 15 -6.51 -10.17 30.31
CA LEU A 15 -5.40 -11.02 29.87
C LEU A 15 -5.59 -11.52 28.43
N LEU A 16 -6.79 -11.97 28.08
CA LEU A 16 -7.11 -12.38 26.70
C LEU A 16 -6.98 -11.22 25.71
N LEU A 17 -7.43 -10.01 26.08
CA LEU A 17 -7.26 -8.81 25.24
C LEU A 17 -5.79 -8.44 25.05
N LEU A 18 -4.98 -8.53 26.11
CA LEU A 18 -3.53 -8.25 26.02
C LEU A 18 -2.82 -9.28 25.14
N VAL A 19 -3.17 -10.56 25.21
CA VAL A 19 -2.63 -11.62 24.33
C VAL A 19 -3.00 -11.35 22.87
N LEU A 20 -4.25 -11.00 22.59
CA LEU A 20 -4.71 -10.71 21.23
C LEU A 20 -4.01 -9.48 20.64
N VAL A 21 -3.74 -8.45 21.45
CA VAL A 21 -3.00 -7.26 21.02
C VAL A 21 -1.53 -7.59 20.74
N SER A 22 -0.90 -8.43 21.61
CA SER A 22 0.48 -8.89 21.39
C SER A 22 0.60 -9.74 20.12
N CYS A 23 -0.29 -10.70 19.91
CA CYS A 23 -0.31 -11.53 18.69
C CYS A 23 -0.45 -10.68 17.41
N LYS A 24 -1.30 -9.65 17.41
CA LYS A 24 -1.43 -8.73 16.28
C LYS A 24 -0.14 -7.95 16.02
N LYS A 25 0.56 -7.54 17.08
CA LYS A 25 1.83 -6.81 16.96
C LYS A 25 2.93 -7.72 16.40
N GLU A 26 3.09 -8.92 16.94
CA GLU A 26 4.08 -9.91 16.45
C GLU A 26 3.81 -10.33 15.01
N PHE A 27 2.55 -10.54 14.63
CA PHE A 27 2.18 -10.85 13.23
C PHE A 27 2.56 -9.71 12.28
N LYS A 28 2.32 -8.44 12.66
CA LYS A 28 2.75 -7.27 11.87
C LYS A 28 4.27 -7.15 11.76
N GLU A 29 5.01 -7.45 12.83
CA GLU A 29 6.48 -7.45 12.82
C GLU A 29 7.02 -8.58 11.95
N LEU A 30 6.42 -9.77 11.99
CA LEU A 30 6.74 -10.90 11.11
C LEU A 30 6.48 -10.56 9.63
N GLN A 31 5.35 -9.93 9.31
CA GLN A 31 5.08 -9.45 7.96
C GLN A 31 6.09 -8.40 7.53
N ARG A 32 6.45 -7.44 8.40
CA ARG A 32 7.49 -6.45 8.13
C ARG A 32 8.85 -7.10 7.86
N SER A 33 9.27 -8.05 8.71
CA SER A 33 10.55 -8.73 8.54
C SER A 33 10.58 -9.58 7.27
N TYR A 34 9.48 -10.25 6.93
CA TYR A 34 9.34 -11.01 5.68
C TYR A 34 9.42 -10.11 4.45
N VAL A 35 8.72 -8.98 4.47
CA VAL A 35 8.80 -7.98 3.39
C VAL A 35 10.22 -7.45 3.29
N ILE A 36 10.84 -7.02 4.40
CA ILE A 36 12.21 -6.49 4.41
C ILE A 36 13.24 -7.55 3.96
N SER A 37 13.11 -8.81 4.37
CA SER A 37 14.04 -9.86 3.95
C SER A 37 13.98 -10.16 2.45
N ASN A 38 12.80 -10.06 1.85
CA ASN A 38 12.63 -10.19 0.39
C ASN A 38 13.05 -8.93 -0.38
N PHE A 39 13.25 -7.80 0.31
CA PHE A 39 13.68 -6.52 -0.27
C PHE A 39 15.19 -6.44 -0.52
N ILE A 40 16.00 -7.25 0.16
CA ILE A 40 17.47 -7.23 -0.02
C ILE A 40 17.86 -7.60 -1.46
N GLU A 41 16.96 -8.23 -2.23
CA GLU A 41 17.15 -8.54 -3.66
C GLU A 41 16.62 -7.46 -4.62
N LEU A 42 16.00 -6.38 -4.13
CA LEU A 42 15.38 -5.37 -4.96
C LEU A 42 16.29 -4.16 -5.15
N ASN A 43 16.95 -4.10 -6.29
CA ASN A 43 17.82 -2.98 -6.71
C ASN A 43 17.05 -1.84 -7.40
N ASN A 44 15.76 -1.63 -7.09
CA ASN A 44 14.94 -0.64 -7.73
C ASN A 44 14.49 0.45 -6.74
N ASP A 45 14.76 1.72 -7.06
CA ASP A 45 14.38 2.89 -6.26
C ASP A 45 12.87 3.00 -6.00
N LEU A 46 12.05 2.48 -6.94
CA LEU A 46 10.60 2.45 -6.80
C LEU A 46 10.16 1.53 -5.65
N ASP A 47 10.77 0.36 -5.51
CA ASP A 47 10.45 -0.56 -4.42
C ASP A 47 10.77 0.06 -3.05
N TYR A 48 11.89 0.79 -2.93
CA TYR A 48 12.21 1.51 -1.69
C TYR A 48 11.17 2.59 -1.36
N LYS A 49 10.70 3.32 -2.36
CA LYS A 49 9.61 4.30 -2.18
C LYS A 49 8.31 3.64 -1.75
N LEU A 50 7.96 2.49 -2.35
CA LEU A 50 6.78 1.71 -1.97
C LEU A 50 6.87 1.24 -0.51
N VAL A 51 8.02 0.68 -0.10
CA VAL A 51 8.26 0.30 1.31
C VAL A 51 8.08 1.48 2.24
N TYR A 52 8.71 2.61 1.90
CA TYR A 52 8.61 3.81 2.72
C TYR A 52 7.15 4.24 2.94
N PHE A 53 6.34 4.31 1.87
CA PHE A 53 4.95 4.73 1.98
C PHE A 53 4.05 3.67 2.60
N CYS A 54 4.27 2.38 2.32
CA CYS A 54 3.57 1.30 3.00
C CYS A 54 3.85 1.30 4.51
N ASN A 55 5.09 1.56 4.92
CA ASN A 55 5.42 1.72 6.33
C ASN A 55 4.75 2.95 6.94
N LYS A 56 4.85 4.10 6.26
CA LYS A 56 4.27 5.37 6.72
C LYS A 56 2.76 5.27 6.98
N TYR A 57 2.03 4.55 6.13
CA TYR A 57 0.58 4.41 6.23
C TYR A 57 0.11 3.08 6.84
N ASN A 58 1.06 2.27 7.36
CA ASN A 58 0.78 0.96 7.95
C ASN A 58 0.03 0.01 6.99
N ALA A 59 0.45 -0.01 5.73
CA ALA A 59 -0.20 -0.65 4.58
C ALA A 59 0.63 -1.79 3.96
N PHE A 60 1.45 -2.51 4.75
CA PHE A 60 2.32 -3.57 4.23
C PHE A 60 1.54 -4.75 3.63
N GLU A 61 0.35 -5.02 4.11
CA GLU A 61 -0.54 -6.02 3.52
C GLU A 61 -0.90 -5.75 2.06
N HIS A 62 -0.84 -4.49 1.62
CA HIS A 62 -1.12 -4.07 0.25
C HIS A 62 0.14 -3.95 -0.63
N PHE A 63 1.34 -4.16 -0.07
CA PHE A 63 2.59 -3.92 -0.78
C PHE A 63 2.67 -4.65 -2.13
N TYR A 64 2.44 -5.95 -2.13
CA TYR A 64 2.52 -6.75 -3.35
C TYR A 64 1.42 -6.40 -4.34
N ASP A 65 0.20 -6.16 -3.89
CA ASP A 65 -0.91 -5.75 -4.74
C ASP A 65 -0.60 -4.40 -5.42
N ILE A 66 -0.04 -3.43 -4.69
CA ILE A 66 0.37 -2.13 -5.23
C ILE A 66 1.51 -2.31 -6.23
N LYS A 67 2.56 -3.06 -5.87
CA LYS A 67 3.70 -3.34 -6.74
C LYS A 67 3.24 -3.97 -8.06
N HIS A 68 2.45 -5.03 -8.01
CA HIS A 68 1.93 -5.69 -9.21
C HIS A 68 0.96 -4.80 -10.00
N THR A 69 0.19 -3.95 -9.32
CA THR A 69 -0.67 -2.99 -10.00
C THR A 69 0.17 -2.01 -10.83
N ILE A 70 1.18 -1.39 -10.24
CA ILE A 70 2.09 -0.49 -10.97
C ILE A 70 2.77 -1.22 -12.13
N PHE A 71 3.30 -2.41 -11.88
CA PHE A 71 3.93 -3.24 -12.90
C PHE A 71 3.00 -3.51 -14.10
N ASN A 72 1.73 -3.81 -13.84
CA ASN A 72 0.72 -4.01 -14.88
C ASN A 72 0.27 -2.73 -15.58
N GLU A 73 0.34 -1.57 -14.92
CA GLU A 73 -0.04 -0.29 -15.52
C GLU A 73 1.03 0.26 -16.45
N ILE A 74 2.29 0.20 -16.07
CA ILE A 74 3.39 0.79 -16.87
C ILE A 74 4.19 -0.25 -17.68
N GLY A 75 4.02 -1.54 -17.39
CA GLY A 75 4.77 -2.65 -17.99
C GLY A 75 6.15 -2.88 -17.37
N GLU A 76 6.63 -4.12 -17.47
CA GLU A 76 7.88 -4.60 -16.87
C GLU A 76 9.09 -3.72 -17.21
N HIS A 77 9.29 -3.45 -18.48
CA HIS A 77 10.43 -2.66 -18.94
C HIS A 77 10.48 -1.27 -18.31
N ASN A 78 9.33 -0.61 -18.15
CA ASN A 78 9.25 0.72 -17.56
C ASN A 78 9.36 0.71 -16.03
N TYR A 79 8.97 -0.38 -15.39
CA TYR A 79 9.05 -0.53 -13.93
C TYR A 79 10.48 -0.36 -13.41
N TYR A 80 11.47 -0.84 -14.16
CA TYR A 80 12.89 -0.79 -13.80
C TYR A 80 13.63 0.47 -14.26
N LYS A 81 12.95 1.40 -14.96
CA LYS A 81 13.53 2.69 -15.32
C LYS A 81 13.67 3.62 -14.10
N ASN A 82 14.42 4.71 -14.27
CA ASN A 82 14.52 5.75 -13.24
C ASN A 82 13.19 6.52 -13.08
N SER A 83 13.08 7.29 -12.01
CA SER A 83 11.87 8.06 -11.67
C SER A 83 11.45 9.04 -12.78
N GLN A 84 12.41 9.73 -13.40
CA GLN A 84 12.12 10.70 -14.44
C GLN A 84 11.50 10.04 -15.69
N GLU A 85 12.05 8.90 -16.10
CA GLU A 85 11.52 8.13 -17.22
C GLU A 85 10.13 7.56 -16.91
N ARG A 86 9.92 7.00 -15.72
CA ARG A 86 8.59 6.51 -15.30
C ARG A 86 7.56 7.63 -15.28
N MET A 87 7.94 8.81 -14.78
CA MET A 87 7.04 9.96 -14.73
C MET A 87 6.71 10.56 -16.09
N SER A 88 7.52 10.28 -17.12
CA SER A 88 7.24 10.71 -18.51
C SER A 88 6.22 9.82 -19.23
N ILE A 89 5.83 8.68 -18.63
CA ILE A 89 4.88 7.74 -19.25
C ILE A 89 3.49 8.37 -19.25
N VAL A 90 2.90 8.46 -20.44
CA VAL A 90 1.50 8.87 -20.62
C VAL A 90 0.79 7.82 -21.45
N SER A 91 -0.31 7.28 -20.93
CA SER A 91 -1.12 6.29 -21.63
C SER A 91 -1.97 6.93 -22.74
N PHE A 92 -2.57 6.10 -23.59
CA PHE A 92 -3.54 6.56 -24.60
C PHE A 92 -4.74 7.28 -23.96
N THR A 93 -5.15 6.89 -22.76
CA THR A 93 -6.22 7.52 -21.97
C THR A 93 -5.76 8.74 -21.16
N LYS A 94 -4.51 9.20 -21.40
CA LYS A 94 -3.86 10.34 -20.73
C LYS A 94 -3.63 10.12 -19.22
N ASP A 95 -3.54 8.84 -18.80
CA ASP A 95 -3.08 8.51 -17.45
C ASP A 95 -1.57 8.79 -17.37
N THR A 96 -1.10 9.35 -16.28
CA THR A 96 0.23 9.94 -16.20
C THR A 96 1.09 9.28 -15.12
N GLY A 97 2.35 9.02 -15.46
CA GLY A 97 3.43 8.71 -14.55
C GLY A 97 3.41 7.27 -14.00
N THR A 98 4.16 7.04 -12.96
CA THR A 98 4.41 5.72 -12.37
C THR A 98 3.13 4.98 -11.96
N CYS A 99 2.17 5.67 -11.37
CA CYS A 99 0.91 5.06 -10.92
C CYS A 99 -0.25 5.24 -11.92
N GLN A 100 0.01 5.77 -13.12
CA GLN A 100 -0.97 5.97 -14.19
C GLN A 100 -2.27 6.64 -13.70
N PHE A 101 -2.13 7.81 -13.09
CA PHE A 101 -3.27 8.58 -12.64
C PHE A 101 -3.86 9.46 -13.73
N GLN A 102 -5.18 9.49 -13.85
CA GLN A 102 -5.89 10.61 -14.46
C GLN A 102 -5.79 11.84 -13.55
N HIS A 103 -5.58 13.02 -14.14
CA HIS A 103 -5.45 14.28 -13.39
C HIS A 103 -6.59 14.49 -12.39
N LYS A 104 -7.83 14.34 -12.85
CA LYS A 104 -9.01 14.52 -12.00
C LYS A 104 -9.01 13.56 -10.80
N THR A 105 -8.70 12.29 -11.02
CA THR A 105 -8.66 11.27 -9.97
C THR A 105 -7.54 11.54 -8.97
N PHE A 106 -6.35 11.91 -9.47
CA PHE A 106 -5.21 12.22 -8.59
C PHE A 106 -5.53 13.37 -7.63
N TYR A 107 -6.01 14.51 -8.14
CA TYR A 107 -6.28 15.68 -7.30
C TYR A 107 -7.45 15.46 -6.35
N TYR A 108 -8.49 14.74 -6.77
CA TYR A 108 -9.59 14.33 -5.88
C TYR A 108 -9.09 13.48 -4.70
N LEU A 109 -8.24 12.49 -4.96
CA LEU A 109 -7.69 11.64 -3.91
C LEU A 109 -6.66 12.37 -3.05
N ALA A 110 -5.83 13.23 -3.65
CA ALA A 110 -4.86 14.04 -2.93
C ALA A 110 -5.54 15.00 -1.94
N GLU A 111 -6.63 15.63 -2.33
CA GLU A 111 -7.48 16.45 -1.45
C GLU A 111 -8.07 15.60 -0.33
N LYS A 112 -8.68 14.45 -0.68
CA LYS A 112 -9.27 13.52 0.30
C LYS A 112 -8.27 13.06 1.37
N TYR A 113 -7.00 12.88 0.99
CA TYR A 113 -5.94 12.41 1.89
C TYR A 113 -5.08 13.54 2.47
N ASP A 114 -5.52 14.79 2.33
CA ASP A 114 -4.84 15.99 2.84
C ASP A 114 -3.38 16.11 2.40
N ILE A 115 -3.08 15.76 1.14
CA ILE A 115 -1.73 15.91 0.57
C ILE A 115 -1.52 17.35 0.14
N LYS A 116 -0.83 18.11 0.98
CA LYS A 116 -0.53 19.53 0.72
C LYS A 116 0.37 19.71 -0.49
N GLY A 117 0.08 20.73 -1.31
CA GLY A 117 0.85 21.03 -2.49
C GLY A 117 0.87 19.88 -3.51
N ALA A 118 -0.27 19.23 -3.71
CA ALA A 118 -0.39 18.08 -4.59
C ALA A 118 0.12 18.39 -5.99
N ASN A 119 1.03 17.56 -6.50
CA ASN A 119 1.61 17.65 -7.82
C ASN A 119 1.63 16.27 -8.49
N ILE A 120 0.83 16.07 -9.52
CA ILE A 120 0.74 14.81 -10.26
C ILE A 120 2.07 14.41 -10.91
N LEU A 121 2.98 15.34 -11.17
CA LEU A 121 4.31 15.06 -11.70
C LEU A 121 5.32 14.61 -10.62
N SER A 122 4.91 14.52 -9.36
CA SER A 122 5.72 13.99 -8.28
C SER A 122 5.46 12.49 -8.08
N GLU A 123 6.44 11.64 -8.43
CA GLU A 123 6.35 10.19 -8.24
C GLU A 123 6.03 9.82 -6.79
N SER A 124 6.72 10.44 -5.83
CA SER A 124 6.48 10.18 -4.41
C SER A 124 5.05 10.52 -3.98
N GLN A 125 4.46 11.57 -4.53
CA GLN A 125 3.07 11.91 -4.23
C GLN A 125 2.09 10.96 -4.93
N GLN A 126 2.36 10.51 -6.16
CA GLN A 126 1.57 9.48 -6.81
C GLN A 126 1.55 8.20 -5.99
N ILE A 127 2.73 7.72 -5.55
CA ILE A 127 2.82 6.51 -4.70
C ILE A 127 2.09 6.72 -3.38
N SER A 128 2.28 7.87 -2.72
CA SER A 128 1.59 8.21 -1.48
C SER A 128 0.06 8.15 -1.62
N VAL A 129 -0.49 8.75 -2.67
CA VAL A 129 -1.93 8.72 -2.98
C VAL A 129 -2.41 7.31 -3.25
N MET A 130 -1.66 6.54 -4.05
CA MET A 130 -2.02 5.16 -4.39
C MET A 130 -2.05 4.25 -3.16
N VAL A 131 -1.03 4.31 -2.30
CA VAL A 131 -0.99 3.51 -1.06
C VAL A 131 -2.19 3.82 -0.17
N GLN A 132 -2.52 5.10 0.03
CA GLN A 132 -3.68 5.48 0.82
C GLN A 132 -5.00 5.05 0.18
N ALA A 133 -5.10 5.08 -1.16
CA ALA A 133 -6.26 4.59 -1.87
C ALA A 133 -6.46 3.07 -1.70
N PHE A 134 -5.37 2.31 -1.63
CA PHE A 134 -5.44 0.87 -1.33
C PHE A 134 -5.93 0.61 0.11
N VAL A 135 -5.42 1.34 1.09
CA VAL A 135 -5.91 1.28 2.49
C VAL A 135 -7.41 1.62 2.57
N ASP A 136 -7.87 2.57 1.76
CA ASP A 136 -9.26 3.04 1.70
C ASP A 136 -10.18 2.14 0.81
N GLY A 137 -9.68 1.00 0.34
CA GLY A 137 -10.45 0.04 -0.46
C GLY A 137 -10.77 0.50 -1.89
N ARG A 138 -9.98 1.43 -2.46
CA ARG A 138 -10.21 2.03 -3.78
C ARG A 138 -9.33 1.45 -4.90
N GLN A 139 -8.82 0.24 -4.71
CA GLN A 139 -7.93 -0.46 -5.66
C GLN A 139 -8.54 -0.58 -7.06
N ASN A 140 -9.87 -0.62 -7.14
CA ASN A 140 -10.60 -0.77 -8.41
C ASN A 140 -10.48 0.45 -9.36
N TYR A 141 -9.84 1.53 -8.95
CA TYR A 141 -9.50 2.62 -9.86
C TYR A 141 -8.46 2.21 -10.90
N TRP A 142 -7.63 1.20 -10.63
CA TRP A 142 -6.59 0.73 -11.53
C TRP A 142 -6.98 -0.54 -12.30
N GLN A 143 -6.76 -0.53 -13.61
CA GLN A 143 -7.00 -1.70 -14.46
C GLN A 143 -5.99 -2.81 -14.17
N GLY A 144 -4.75 -2.46 -13.84
CA GLY A 144 -3.71 -3.40 -13.42
C GLY A 144 -4.11 -4.24 -12.22
N TYR A 145 -4.80 -3.65 -11.24
CA TYR A 145 -5.36 -4.37 -10.10
C TYR A 145 -6.49 -5.34 -10.51
N LYS A 146 -7.37 -4.91 -11.41
CA LYS A 146 -8.46 -5.78 -11.91
C LYS A 146 -7.91 -6.98 -12.67
N LYS A 147 -6.82 -6.82 -13.42
CA LYS A 147 -6.12 -7.94 -14.09
C LYS A 147 -5.51 -8.90 -13.08
N LEU A 148 -4.84 -8.39 -12.05
CA LEU A 148 -4.28 -9.20 -10.96
C LEU A 148 -5.36 -10.06 -10.29
N LYS A 149 -6.50 -9.47 -9.95
CA LYS A 149 -7.63 -10.20 -9.33
C LYS A 149 -8.15 -11.35 -10.18
N LYS A 150 -8.19 -11.20 -11.52
CA LYS A 150 -8.60 -12.30 -12.41
C LYS A 150 -7.65 -13.49 -12.36
N ILE A 151 -6.33 -13.24 -12.35
CA ILE A 151 -5.30 -14.29 -12.30
C ILE A 151 -5.37 -15.09 -10.99
N LEU A 152 -5.74 -14.45 -9.89
CA LEU A 152 -5.79 -15.09 -8.55
C LEU A 152 -7.07 -15.92 -8.33
N VAL A 153 -8.06 -15.82 -9.20
CA VAL A 153 -9.37 -16.52 -9.09
C VAL A 153 -9.49 -17.69 -10.07
N GLU A 154 -8.62 -17.75 -11.09
CA GLU A 154 -8.48 -18.88 -12.03
C GLU A 154 -7.50 -19.93 -11.46
#